data_ef6669546b9a11fb1f1bd97fd77b3715
#
_entry.id   ef6669546b9a11fb1f1bd97fd77b3715
#
_cell.length_a   1.000
_cell.length_b   1.000
_cell.length_c   1.000
_cell.angle_alpha   90.00
_cell.angle_beta   90.00
_cell.angle_gamma   90.00
#
_symmetry.space_group_name_H-M   'P 1'
#
loop_
_entity.id
_entity.type
_entity.pdbx_description
1 polymer ?
#
loop_
_entity_poly.entity_id
_entity_poly.type
_entity_poly.pdbx_seq_one_letter_code
_entity_poly.pdbx_strand_id
1 'polypeptide(L)'
;ILVGGLMLGVLIFLFPPLYGEGYDTINALLTGECYNLFNQSFLYNYRFDAWAIVLYLSLIVFFKIFASAATNGAGGTGGIFAPSLFVGCITGFVVAEGLNIVGLPVPHQNFAFAGMAGLMSGVMHAPLTGTFLIAELTGGYDLFMTLMITSVIAYLTIIVFERHSLYAMRLAQKGELLTHHKDRAVLTLMKMDNVIETDLAIV
;
A
#
# COMPACT_ATOMS: atom_id res chain seq x y z
N ILE A 1 -14.18 -12.37 -13.79
CA ILE A 1 -13.19 -13.29 -13.20
C ILE A 1 -12.17 -13.71 -14.25
N LEU A 2 -12.57 -14.32 -15.37
CA LEU A 2 -11.68 -14.92 -16.37
C LEU A 2 -10.74 -13.88 -17.02
N VAL A 3 -11.27 -12.73 -17.42
CA VAL A 3 -10.48 -11.63 -18.02
C VAL A 3 -9.46 -11.06 -17.01
N GLY A 4 -9.89 -10.82 -15.76
CA GLY A 4 -8.97 -10.34 -14.72
C GLY A 4 -7.88 -11.35 -14.37
N GLY A 5 -8.22 -12.64 -14.32
CA GLY A 5 -7.26 -13.71 -14.10
C GLY A 5 -6.24 -13.85 -15.23
N LEU A 6 -6.69 -13.74 -16.49
CA LEU A 6 -5.79 -13.79 -17.65
C LEU A 6 -4.86 -12.57 -17.68
N MET A 7 -5.38 -11.37 -17.43
CA MET A 7 -4.57 -10.14 -17.34
C MET A 7 -3.53 -10.26 -16.25
N LEU A 8 -3.92 -10.74 -15.06
CA LEU A 8 -3.01 -10.94 -13.93
C LEU A 8 -1.93 -11.99 -14.27
N GLY A 9 -2.30 -13.11 -14.92
CA GLY A 9 -1.36 -14.13 -15.35
C GLY A 9 -0.30 -13.61 -16.32
N VAL A 10 -0.69 -12.77 -17.28
CA VAL A 10 0.26 -12.11 -18.20
C VAL A 10 1.18 -11.16 -17.45
N LEU A 11 0.66 -10.36 -16.53
CA LEU A 11 1.47 -9.43 -15.73
C LEU A 11 2.49 -10.17 -14.85
N ILE A 12 2.09 -11.27 -14.21
CA ILE A 12 2.99 -12.08 -13.38
C ILE A 12 4.05 -12.78 -14.25
N PHE A 13 3.69 -13.23 -15.43
CA PHE A 13 4.66 -13.84 -16.37
C PHE A 13 5.72 -12.84 -16.81
N LEU A 14 5.34 -11.58 -17.09
CA LEU A 14 6.27 -10.52 -17.46
C LEU A 14 7.09 -10.00 -16.26
N PHE A 15 6.47 -9.90 -15.10
CA PHE A 15 7.05 -9.37 -13.88
C PHE A 15 6.83 -10.34 -12.71
N PRO A 16 7.66 -11.35 -12.53
CA PRO A 16 7.53 -12.35 -11.47
C PRO A 16 7.37 -11.77 -10.05
N PRO A 17 8.01 -10.64 -9.67
CA PRO A 17 7.82 -10.02 -8.36
C PRO A 17 6.39 -9.53 -8.08
N LEU A 18 5.50 -9.48 -9.08
CA LEU A 18 4.09 -9.14 -8.89
C LEU A 18 3.29 -10.28 -8.24
N TYR A 19 3.82 -11.50 -8.27
CA TYR A 19 3.18 -12.66 -7.67
C TYR A 19 3.07 -12.54 -6.14
N GLY A 20 1.93 -12.92 -5.61
CA GLY A 20 1.67 -12.95 -4.18
C GLY A 20 1.71 -11.59 -3.50
N GLU A 21 2.04 -11.59 -2.22
CA GLU A 21 2.09 -10.39 -1.38
C GLU A 21 3.36 -9.57 -1.58
N GLY A 22 4.44 -10.21 -2.09
CA GLY A 22 5.71 -9.57 -2.41
C GLY A 22 6.71 -9.50 -1.24
N TYR A 23 6.51 -10.24 -0.16
CA TYR A 23 7.45 -10.26 0.97
C TYR A 23 8.84 -10.77 0.59
N ASP A 24 8.95 -11.73 -0.32
CA ASP A 24 10.24 -12.22 -0.83
C ASP A 24 11.01 -11.09 -1.52
N THR A 25 10.32 -10.27 -2.30
CA THR A 25 10.91 -9.10 -2.95
C THR A 25 11.35 -8.04 -1.93
N ILE A 26 10.52 -7.78 -0.92
CA ILE A 26 10.86 -6.86 0.18
C ILE A 26 12.13 -7.34 0.87
N ASN A 27 12.20 -8.62 1.25
CA ASN A 27 13.37 -9.20 1.90
C ASN A 27 14.62 -9.10 1.02
N ALA A 28 14.51 -9.43 -0.26
CA ALA A 28 15.64 -9.33 -1.21
C ALA A 28 16.18 -7.89 -1.32
N LEU A 29 15.29 -6.89 -1.33
CA LEU A 29 15.68 -5.48 -1.35
C LEU A 29 16.35 -5.04 -0.04
N LEU A 30 15.84 -5.49 1.11
CA LEU A 30 16.37 -5.16 2.42
C LEU A 30 17.69 -5.85 2.73
N THR A 31 17.93 -7.07 2.21
CA THR A 31 19.20 -7.80 2.36
C THR A 31 20.26 -7.38 1.34
N GLY A 32 19.94 -6.48 0.40
CA GLY A 32 20.84 -6.04 -0.66
C GLY A 32 20.96 -7.01 -1.83
N GLU A 33 20.10 -8.02 -1.88
CA GLU A 33 20.09 -9.03 -2.96
C GLU A 33 19.15 -8.63 -4.12
N CYS A 34 19.04 -7.34 -4.41
CA CYS A 34 18.17 -6.82 -5.46
C CYS A 34 18.42 -7.46 -6.83
N TYR A 35 19.64 -7.94 -7.10
CA TYR A 35 20.00 -8.61 -8.35
C TYR A 35 19.25 -9.93 -8.55
N ASN A 36 18.83 -10.60 -7.47
CA ASN A 36 18.07 -11.84 -7.53
C ASN A 36 16.67 -11.65 -8.12
N LEU A 37 16.11 -10.45 -8.06
CA LEU A 37 14.80 -10.13 -8.64
C LEU A 37 14.80 -10.21 -10.17
N PHE A 38 15.96 -10.12 -10.80
CA PHE A 38 16.13 -10.21 -12.24
C PHE A 38 16.30 -11.66 -12.75
N ASN A 39 16.59 -12.63 -11.87
CA ASN A 39 16.93 -13.99 -12.26
C ASN A 39 15.85 -14.70 -13.08
N GLN A 40 14.58 -14.30 -12.94
CA GLN A 40 13.43 -14.87 -13.67
C GLN A 40 12.77 -13.87 -14.62
N SER A 41 13.42 -12.71 -14.88
CA SER A 41 12.86 -11.67 -15.75
C SER A 41 13.58 -11.62 -17.10
N PHE A 42 12.91 -11.07 -18.11
CA PHE A 42 13.48 -10.82 -19.43
C PHE A 42 14.62 -9.78 -19.42
N LEU A 43 14.80 -9.03 -18.31
CA LEU A 43 15.84 -8.03 -18.13
C LEU A 43 17.09 -8.58 -17.42
N TYR A 44 17.27 -9.89 -17.31
CA TYR A 44 18.39 -10.54 -16.65
C TYR A 44 19.77 -9.99 -17.07
N ASN A 45 19.96 -9.65 -18.35
CA ASN A 45 21.22 -9.15 -18.87
C ASN A 45 21.61 -7.75 -18.36
N TYR A 46 20.64 -6.98 -17.86
CA TYR A 46 20.81 -5.60 -17.38
C TYR A 46 20.84 -5.49 -15.85
N ARG A 47 20.96 -6.60 -15.13
CA ARG A 47 20.86 -6.68 -13.66
C ARG A 47 21.90 -5.85 -12.89
N PHE A 48 23.00 -5.44 -13.54
CA PHE A 48 24.07 -4.64 -12.94
C PHE A 48 24.02 -3.16 -13.36
N ASP A 49 23.07 -2.76 -14.20
CA ASP A 49 22.90 -1.39 -14.61
C ASP A 49 21.92 -0.69 -13.64
N ALA A 50 22.42 0.31 -12.91
CA ALA A 50 21.63 1.06 -11.93
C ALA A 50 20.37 1.71 -12.54
N TRP A 51 20.48 2.24 -13.76
CA TRP A 51 19.32 2.79 -14.46
C TRP A 51 18.28 1.73 -14.84
N ALA A 52 18.73 0.54 -15.22
CA ALA A 52 17.83 -0.57 -15.52
C ALA A 52 17.12 -1.06 -14.26
N ILE A 53 17.79 -1.08 -13.11
CA ILE A 53 17.19 -1.41 -11.82
C ILE A 53 16.08 -0.40 -11.47
N VAL A 54 16.36 0.90 -11.54
CA VAL A 54 15.37 1.96 -11.27
C VAL A 54 14.17 1.84 -12.20
N LEU A 55 14.39 1.63 -13.50
CA LEU A 55 13.32 1.49 -14.48
C LEU A 55 12.46 0.25 -14.20
N TYR A 56 13.10 -0.91 -13.97
CA TYR A 56 12.41 -2.16 -13.71
C TYR A 56 11.56 -2.11 -12.43
N LEU A 57 12.12 -1.60 -11.34
CA LEU A 57 11.41 -1.46 -10.08
C LEU A 57 10.25 -0.43 -10.18
N SER A 58 10.44 0.65 -10.93
CA SER A 58 9.38 1.62 -11.20
C SER A 58 8.22 1.01 -11.99
N LEU A 59 8.52 0.15 -12.97
CA LEU A 59 7.50 -0.61 -13.70
C LEU A 59 6.76 -1.60 -12.80
N ILE A 60 7.46 -2.27 -11.88
CA ILE A 60 6.84 -3.16 -10.89
C ILE A 60 5.87 -2.38 -10.01
N VAL A 61 6.25 -1.19 -9.50
CA VAL A 61 5.36 -0.32 -8.71
C VAL A 61 4.09 0.01 -9.49
N PHE A 62 4.26 0.46 -10.73
CA PHE A 62 3.15 0.82 -11.61
C PHE A 62 2.20 -0.36 -11.83
N PHE A 63 2.73 -1.51 -12.24
CA PHE A 63 1.90 -2.69 -12.53
C PHE A 63 1.32 -3.35 -11.27
N LYS A 64 1.95 -3.22 -10.09
CA LYS A 64 1.40 -3.73 -8.83
C LYS A 64 0.06 -3.08 -8.48
N ILE A 65 -0.10 -1.79 -8.75
CA ILE A 65 -1.36 -1.07 -8.54
C ILE A 65 -2.46 -1.70 -9.41
N PHE A 66 -2.18 -1.93 -10.69
CA PHE A 66 -3.14 -2.56 -11.61
C PHE A 66 -3.42 -4.03 -11.23
N ALA A 67 -2.39 -4.79 -10.85
CA ALA A 67 -2.54 -6.17 -10.42
C ALA A 67 -3.44 -6.28 -9.18
N SER A 68 -3.24 -5.41 -8.18
CA SER A 68 -4.06 -5.37 -6.98
C SER A 68 -5.50 -4.95 -7.28
N ALA A 69 -5.69 -3.96 -8.14
CA ALA A 69 -7.01 -3.52 -8.58
C ALA A 69 -7.74 -4.61 -9.37
N ALA A 70 -7.05 -5.32 -10.28
CA ALA A 70 -7.60 -6.42 -11.05
C ALA A 70 -8.01 -7.60 -10.15
N THR A 71 -7.19 -7.96 -9.17
CA THR A 71 -7.49 -9.03 -8.20
C THR A 71 -8.77 -8.71 -7.42
N ASN A 72 -8.87 -7.51 -6.84
CA ASN A 72 -10.04 -7.09 -6.07
C ASN A 72 -11.28 -6.91 -6.94
N GLY A 73 -11.12 -6.33 -8.14
CA GLY A 73 -12.21 -6.13 -9.11
C GLY A 73 -12.75 -7.42 -9.71
N ALA A 74 -11.90 -8.44 -9.85
CA ALA A 74 -12.31 -9.77 -10.33
C ALA A 74 -12.99 -10.65 -9.25
N GLY A 75 -13.13 -10.13 -8.01
CA GLY A 75 -13.75 -10.86 -6.90
C GLY A 75 -12.77 -11.73 -6.11
N GLY A 76 -11.46 -11.52 -6.30
CA GLY A 76 -10.45 -12.16 -5.47
C GLY A 76 -10.43 -11.58 -4.05
N THR A 77 -10.09 -12.41 -3.07
CA THR A 77 -9.87 -11.96 -1.68
C THR A 77 -8.47 -11.39 -1.55
N GLY A 78 -8.31 -10.10 -1.87
CA GLY A 78 -7.04 -9.40 -1.76
C GLY A 78 -7.10 -8.30 -0.70
N GLY A 79 -6.11 -8.26 0.21
CA GLY A 79 -5.89 -7.13 1.10
C GLY A 79 -5.17 -5.98 0.39
N ILE A 80 -5.29 -4.77 0.93
CA ILE A 80 -4.57 -3.59 0.43
C ILE A 80 -3.29 -3.36 1.23
N PHE A 81 -3.21 -3.93 2.42
CA PHE A 81 -2.12 -3.75 3.36
C PHE A 81 -0.75 -4.19 2.80
N ALA A 82 -0.61 -5.48 2.45
CA ALA A 82 0.65 -6.02 1.94
C ALA A 82 1.09 -5.38 0.60
N PRO A 83 0.20 -5.16 -0.39
CA PRO A 83 0.55 -4.39 -1.58
C PRO A 83 1.02 -2.97 -1.29
N SER A 84 0.47 -2.30 -0.25
CA SER A 84 0.93 -0.96 0.14
C SER A 84 2.35 -0.99 0.69
N LEU A 85 2.66 -1.93 1.58
CA LEU A 85 4.03 -2.11 2.08
C LEU A 85 5.02 -2.38 0.95
N PHE A 86 4.66 -3.28 0.03
CA PHE A 86 5.47 -3.63 -1.12
C PHE A 86 5.77 -2.41 -2.00
N VAL A 87 4.74 -1.66 -2.39
CA VAL A 87 4.90 -0.46 -3.22
C VAL A 87 5.72 0.61 -2.47
N GLY A 88 5.49 0.78 -1.16
CA GLY A 88 6.25 1.70 -0.31
C GLY A 88 7.73 1.34 -0.25
N CYS A 89 8.04 0.07 -0.03
CA CYS A 89 9.41 -0.45 0.01
C CYS A 89 10.15 -0.17 -1.31
N ILE A 90 9.57 -0.57 -2.43
CA ILE A 90 10.20 -0.37 -3.75
C ILE A 90 10.33 1.11 -4.09
N THR A 91 9.32 1.93 -3.80
CA THR A 91 9.40 3.37 -4.07
C THR A 91 10.52 4.02 -3.27
N GLY A 92 10.65 3.69 -1.97
CA GLY A 92 11.76 4.15 -1.14
C GLY A 92 13.13 3.70 -1.68
N PHE A 93 13.24 2.44 -2.08
CA PHE A 93 14.47 1.90 -2.67
C PHE A 93 14.83 2.61 -3.98
N VAL A 94 13.87 2.80 -4.88
CA VAL A 94 14.07 3.51 -6.18
C VAL A 94 14.54 4.94 -5.95
N VAL A 95 13.99 5.64 -4.97
CA VAL A 95 14.44 7.00 -4.61
C VAL A 95 15.88 6.97 -4.11
N ALA A 96 16.25 6.02 -3.25
CA ALA A 96 17.61 5.89 -2.74
C ALA A 96 18.60 5.57 -3.88
N GLU A 97 18.25 4.65 -4.76
CA GLU A 97 19.08 4.30 -5.92
C GLU A 97 19.25 5.51 -6.85
N GLY A 98 18.16 6.25 -7.12
CA GLY A 98 18.23 7.49 -7.90
C GLY A 98 19.14 8.54 -7.27
N LEU A 99 19.11 8.72 -5.95
CA LEU A 99 20.03 9.63 -5.23
C LEU A 99 21.48 9.15 -5.32
N ASN A 100 21.72 7.85 -5.19
CA ASN A 100 23.05 7.27 -5.32
C ASN A 100 23.64 7.48 -6.73
N ILE A 101 22.82 7.37 -7.79
CA ILE A 101 23.22 7.66 -9.17
C ILE A 101 23.62 9.13 -9.33
N VAL A 102 22.92 10.05 -8.67
CA VAL A 102 23.25 11.50 -8.70
C VAL A 102 24.50 11.84 -7.87
N GLY A 103 25.04 10.88 -7.10
CA GLY A 103 26.25 11.07 -6.30
C GLY A 103 26.00 11.42 -4.84
N LEU A 104 24.76 11.24 -4.34
CA LEU A 104 24.42 11.36 -2.93
C LEU A 104 24.34 9.97 -2.31
N PRO A 105 25.38 9.48 -1.62
CA PRO A 105 25.41 8.14 -1.07
C PRO A 105 24.42 8.04 0.10
N VAL A 106 23.33 7.30 -0.10
CA VAL A 106 22.30 7.08 0.93
C VAL A 106 22.02 5.57 1.10
N PRO A 107 21.71 5.13 2.32
CA PRO A 107 21.41 3.72 2.58
C PRO A 107 20.02 3.35 2.03
N HIS A 108 19.97 2.34 1.15
CA HIS A 108 18.73 1.86 0.52
C HIS A 108 17.69 1.37 1.53
N GLN A 109 18.13 0.66 2.58
CA GLN A 109 17.25 0.12 3.62
C GLN A 109 16.46 1.20 4.34
N ASN A 110 17.11 2.29 4.76
CA ASN A 110 16.45 3.38 5.49
C ASN A 110 15.37 4.06 4.63
N PHE A 111 15.64 4.25 3.34
CA PHE A 111 14.68 4.81 2.41
C PHE A 111 13.53 3.84 2.11
N ALA A 112 13.82 2.53 2.01
CA ALA A 112 12.81 1.51 1.85
C ALA A 112 11.85 1.50 3.06
N PHE A 113 12.37 1.52 4.30
CA PHE A 113 11.56 1.60 5.51
C PHE A 113 10.74 2.91 5.59
N ALA A 114 11.35 4.04 5.26
CA ALA A 114 10.65 5.32 5.21
C ALA A 114 9.52 5.32 4.17
N GLY A 115 9.76 4.73 3.00
CA GLY A 115 8.75 4.55 1.96
C GLY A 115 7.59 3.65 2.40
N MET A 116 7.88 2.54 3.09
CA MET A 116 6.85 1.66 3.67
C MET A 116 5.98 2.41 4.69
N ALA A 117 6.61 3.11 5.65
CA ALA A 117 5.90 3.86 6.68
C ALA A 117 5.06 5.00 6.09
N GLY A 118 5.62 5.75 5.14
CA GLY A 118 4.94 6.85 4.45
C GLY A 118 3.73 6.37 3.66
N LEU A 119 3.87 5.32 2.85
CA LEU A 119 2.75 4.83 2.04
C LEU A 119 1.65 4.22 2.90
N MET A 120 2.01 3.44 3.93
CA MET A 120 1.04 2.91 4.90
C MET A 120 0.26 4.03 5.58
N SER A 121 0.96 5.07 6.03
CA SER A 121 0.35 6.23 6.66
C SER A 121 -0.64 6.94 5.72
N GLY A 122 -0.26 7.12 4.45
CA GLY A 122 -1.11 7.73 3.43
C GLY A 122 -2.36 6.92 3.09
N VAL A 123 -2.22 5.60 2.90
CA VAL A 123 -3.32 4.71 2.53
C VAL A 123 -4.31 4.51 3.68
N MET A 124 -3.80 4.33 4.89
CA MET A 124 -4.60 4.01 6.09
C MET A 124 -5.09 5.26 6.84
N HIS A 125 -4.53 6.44 6.57
CA HIS A 125 -4.70 7.65 7.39
C HIS A 125 -4.32 7.44 8.85
N ALA A 126 -3.28 6.65 9.10
CA ALA A 126 -2.84 6.24 10.43
C ALA A 126 -1.32 6.38 10.57
N PRO A 127 -0.77 7.58 10.76
CA PRO A 127 0.67 7.82 10.79
C PRO A 127 1.38 7.09 11.94
N LEU A 128 0.76 6.99 13.11
CA LEU A 128 1.33 6.23 14.22
C LEU A 128 1.39 4.74 13.92
N THR A 129 0.34 4.19 13.32
CA THR A 129 0.31 2.77 12.93
C THR A 129 1.42 2.46 11.92
N GLY A 130 1.60 3.30 10.89
CA GLY A 130 2.67 3.15 9.91
C GLY A 130 4.05 3.19 10.57
N THR A 131 4.28 4.17 11.46
CA THR A 131 5.55 4.33 12.17
C THR A 131 5.88 3.13 13.05
N PHE A 132 4.97 2.75 13.96
CA PHE A 132 5.20 1.65 14.90
C PHE A 132 5.32 0.30 14.22
N LEU A 133 4.49 0.06 13.19
CA LEU A 133 4.56 -1.18 12.43
C LEU A 133 5.94 -1.38 11.79
N ILE A 134 6.47 -0.35 11.14
CA ILE A 134 7.77 -0.47 10.49
C ILE A 134 8.91 -0.51 11.51
N ALA A 135 8.82 0.25 12.59
CA ALA A 135 9.80 0.14 13.69
C ALA A 135 9.87 -1.28 14.28
N GLU A 136 8.71 -1.92 14.46
CA GLU A 136 8.64 -3.31 14.94
C GLU A 136 9.18 -4.31 13.91
N LEU A 137 8.85 -4.14 12.64
CA LEU A 137 9.37 -4.98 11.56
C LEU A 137 10.88 -4.89 11.38
N THR A 138 11.48 -3.72 11.68
CA THR A 138 12.93 -3.52 11.61
C THR A 138 13.67 -4.06 12.84
N GLY A 139 12.94 -4.45 13.88
CA GLY A 139 13.50 -4.94 15.15
C GLY A 139 14.24 -3.86 15.95
N GLY A 140 14.04 -2.56 15.63
CA GLY A 140 14.70 -1.47 16.32
C GLY A 140 14.02 -0.11 16.14
N TYR A 141 14.28 0.80 17.06
CA TYR A 141 13.73 2.14 17.07
C TYR A 141 14.72 3.23 16.60
N ASP A 142 15.86 2.84 16.06
CA ASP A 142 16.91 3.78 15.62
C ASP A 142 16.42 4.74 14.54
N LEU A 143 15.54 4.27 13.66
CA LEU A 143 14.94 5.08 12.60
C LEU A 143 13.59 5.71 12.98
N PHE A 144 13.15 5.55 14.24
CA PHE A 144 11.80 5.92 14.67
C PHE A 144 11.42 7.38 14.34
N MET A 145 12.33 8.32 14.60
CA MET A 145 12.08 9.75 14.30
C MET A 145 11.93 9.99 12.79
N THR A 146 12.75 9.34 11.97
CA THR A 146 12.65 9.44 10.51
C THR A 146 11.34 8.86 10.00
N LEU A 147 10.95 7.68 10.51
CA LEU A 147 9.68 7.02 10.16
C LEU A 147 8.48 7.88 10.57
N MET A 148 8.52 8.48 11.76
CA MET A 148 7.45 9.34 12.27
C MET A 148 7.28 10.59 11.41
N ILE A 149 8.39 11.29 11.10
CA ILE A 149 8.35 12.48 10.24
C ILE A 149 7.80 12.13 8.86
N THR A 150 8.30 11.07 8.24
CA THR A 150 7.84 10.64 6.92
C THR A 150 6.36 10.26 6.94
N SER A 151 5.92 9.52 7.94
CA SER A 151 4.51 9.10 8.12
C SER A 151 3.58 10.31 8.30
N VAL A 152 3.97 11.28 9.12
CA VAL A 152 3.16 12.49 9.35
C VAL A 152 3.09 13.35 8.09
N ILE A 153 4.21 13.57 7.40
CA ILE A 153 4.23 14.34 6.15
C ILE A 153 3.38 13.65 5.08
N ALA A 154 3.50 12.33 4.92
CA ALA A 154 2.69 11.56 3.97
C ALA A 154 1.20 11.69 4.29
N TYR A 155 0.81 11.57 5.57
CA TYR A 155 -0.57 11.77 6.02
C TYR A 155 -1.08 13.18 5.72
N LEU A 156 -0.32 14.21 6.09
CA LEU A 156 -0.70 15.60 5.83
C LEU A 156 -0.82 15.91 4.33
N THR A 157 0.01 15.28 3.53
CA THR A 157 -0.05 15.43 2.07
C THR A 157 -1.31 14.81 1.51
N ILE A 158 -1.62 13.55 1.88
CA ILE A 158 -2.76 12.85 1.31
C ILE A 158 -4.11 13.44 1.73
N ILE A 159 -4.24 13.95 2.96
CA ILE A 159 -5.50 14.50 3.46
C ILE A 159 -5.96 15.74 2.68
N VAL A 160 -5.04 16.41 1.98
CA VAL A 160 -5.35 17.54 1.10
C VAL A 160 -6.09 17.06 -0.15
N PHE A 161 -5.76 15.86 -0.66
CA PHE A 161 -6.34 15.28 -1.86
C PHE A 161 -7.53 14.37 -1.55
N GLU A 162 -7.40 13.56 -0.50
CA GLU A 162 -8.42 12.58 -0.10
C GLU A 162 -8.63 12.63 1.41
N ARG A 163 -9.87 12.94 1.82
CA ARG A 163 -10.23 13.10 3.25
C ARG A 163 -10.47 11.80 3.98
N HIS A 164 -10.71 10.72 3.24
CA HIS A 164 -11.07 9.43 3.80
C HIS A 164 -10.00 8.39 3.50
N SER A 165 -9.70 7.55 4.50
CA SER A 165 -8.84 6.39 4.25
C SER A 165 -9.47 5.49 3.19
N LEU A 166 -8.64 4.71 2.52
CA LEU A 166 -9.10 3.80 1.47
C LEU A 166 -10.20 2.84 1.95
N TYR A 167 -10.16 2.45 3.23
CA TYR A 167 -11.20 1.61 3.84
C TYR A 167 -12.51 2.35 4.11
N ALA A 168 -12.43 3.61 4.51
CA ALA A 168 -13.61 4.43 4.81
C ALA A 168 -14.27 5.01 3.55
N MET A 169 -13.54 5.10 2.44
CA MET A 169 -14.01 5.74 1.20
C MET A 169 -15.33 5.14 0.69
N ARG A 170 -15.48 3.80 0.71
CA ARG A 170 -16.71 3.14 0.26
C ARG A 170 -17.91 3.44 1.16
N LEU A 171 -17.69 3.54 2.47
CA LEU A 171 -18.73 3.93 3.43
C LEU A 171 -19.10 5.40 3.28
N ALA A 172 -18.10 6.25 3.06
CA ALA A 172 -18.32 7.68 2.80
C ALA A 172 -19.15 7.91 1.54
N GLN A 173 -18.86 7.18 0.45
CA GLN A 173 -19.62 7.26 -0.80
C GLN A 173 -21.09 6.81 -0.65
N LYS A 174 -21.37 5.87 0.25
CA LYS A 174 -22.73 5.44 0.56
C LYS A 174 -23.46 6.34 1.55
N GLY A 175 -22.77 7.32 2.14
CA GLY A 175 -23.32 8.17 3.20
C GLY A 175 -23.48 7.46 4.54
N GLU A 176 -22.90 6.26 4.69
CA GLU A 176 -22.99 5.43 5.88
C GLU A 176 -21.81 5.65 6.85
N LEU A 177 -20.93 6.61 6.57
CA LEU A 177 -19.76 6.89 7.40
C LEU A 177 -20.19 7.60 8.69
N LEU A 178 -20.14 6.90 9.80
CA LEU A 178 -20.43 7.43 11.14
C LEU A 178 -19.20 8.15 11.69
N THR A 179 -19.14 9.49 11.51
CA THR A 179 -18.13 10.34 12.11
C THR A 179 -18.67 11.01 13.37
N HIS A 180 -17.85 11.37 14.31
CA HIS A 180 -17.98 12.15 15.57
C HIS A 180 -19.32 12.21 16.35
N HIS A 181 -20.47 11.98 15.74
CA HIS A 181 -21.80 12.00 16.39
C HIS A 181 -22.51 10.66 16.17
N LYS A 182 -21.99 9.60 16.77
CA LYS A 182 -22.55 8.23 16.62
C LYS A 182 -24.04 8.17 16.91
N ASP A 183 -24.51 8.86 17.95
CA ASP A 183 -25.92 8.86 18.35
C ASP A 183 -26.82 9.56 17.32
N ARG A 184 -26.38 10.69 16.77
CA ARG A 184 -27.11 11.38 15.69
C ARG A 184 -27.10 10.59 14.39
N ALA A 185 -26.00 9.93 14.09
CA ALA A 185 -25.88 9.13 12.88
C ALA A 185 -26.76 7.89 12.93
N VAL A 186 -26.87 7.24 14.09
CA VAL A 186 -27.83 6.12 14.30
C VAL A 186 -29.26 6.59 14.06
N LEU A 187 -29.65 7.75 14.63
CA LEU A 187 -30.98 8.31 14.43
C LEU A 187 -31.26 8.70 12.96
N THR A 188 -30.23 9.15 12.21
CA THR A 188 -30.37 9.51 10.79
C THR A 188 -30.49 8.26 9.90
N LEU A 189 -29.88 7.14 10.27
CA LEU A 189 -29.92 5.88 9.53
C LEU A 189 -31.15 5.03 9.88
N MET A 190 -31.78 5.29 11.04
CA MET A 190 -33.01 4.61 11.43
C MET A 190 -34.16 5.07 10.54
N LYS A 191 -34.68 4.16 9.72
CA LYS A 191 -35.93 4.38 9.00
C LYS A 191 -37.09 4.23 9.96
N MET A 192 -38.03 5.16 9.92
CA MET A 192 -39.23 5.15 10.78
C MET A 192 -39.99 3.81 10.71
N ASP A 193 -40.03 3.24 9.51
CA ASP A 193 -40.72 1.94 9.26
C ASP A 193 -40.10 0.77 10.05
N ASN A 194 -38.83 0.87 10.46
CA ASN A 194 -38.15 -0.18 11.26
C ASN A 194 -38.30 0.01 12.77
N VAL A 195 -38.86 1.15 13.21
CA VAL A 195 -38.99 1.53 14.62
C VAL A 195 -40.45 1.53 15.08
N ILE A 196 -41.37 1.71 14.14
CA ILE A 196 -42.81 1.70 14.41
C ILE A 196 -43.27 0.23 14.47
N GLU A 197 -43.75 -0.18 15.63
CA GLU A 197 -44.40 -1.45 15.81
C GLU A 197 -45.84 -1.35 15.23
N THR A 198 -46.04 -1.98 14.10
CA THR A 198 -47.34 -1.94 13.36
C THR A 198 -48.31 -3.03 13.80
N ASP A 199 -47.83 -3.99 14.58
CA ASP A 199 -48.64 -5.17 15.04
C ASP A 199 -49.04 -5.01 16.51
N LEU A 200 -49.83 -3.96 16.79
CA LEU A 200 -50.39 -3.70 18.12
C LEU A 200 -51.56 -4.61 18.34
N ALA A 201 -51.45 -5.58 19.25
CA ALA A 201 -52.61 -6.36 19.76
C ALA A 201 -53.54 -5.41 20.53
N ILE A 202 -54.72 -5.17 19.99
CA ILE A 202 -55.77 -4.43 20.69
C ILE A 202 -56.36 -5.40 21.72
N VAL A 203 -56.24 -5.08 23.03
CA VAL A 203 -56.80 -5.79 24.13
C VAL A 203 -58.22 -5.31 24.36
#